data_d12dd85b5fc5569a0b178a7b5189417c
#
_entry.id   d12dd85b5fc5569a0b178a7b5189417c
#
_cell.length_a   1.000
_cell.length_b   1.000
_cell.length_c   1.000
_cell.angle_alpha   90.00
_cell.angle_beta   90.00
_cell.angle_gamma   90.00
#
_symmetry.space_group_name_H-M   'P 1'
#
loop_
_entity.id
_entity.type
_entity.pdbx_description
1 polymer ?
#
loop_
_entity_poly.entity_id
_entity_poly.type
_entity_poly.pdbx_seq_one_letter_code
_entity_poly.pdbx_strand_id
1 'polypeptide(L)'
;RSTLFPYTTLFRSTNRDVYDQAFELAVNAEVRRGIVEDGVRPDGRKLDEVRPLSSQVGILPRVHGSSLFTRGVTQALNIITLAPLSYAQEVDTMETTGGKRYYIHHYNAPSYTVGEPGRIGSPGRREIGHGYLAERALIPVLPTIEEFPYTIRSVTEIMSQNGSTSMAATCSSCMALMDAGVPIKNPVSGVAMGLMIDLPKNQEITAQDIDKAYVLTDLMDAEDFAGDMDFKVTGTKNGVTALQMDMKVHGLPVEIMEKAIKQSHAGRMFILEHLTTVIKSPRKELSKYAPKIEKLMINPEKIGAVIGKGGEMINRITAETGAEVDIEDSGLVTIASSDATKIKKALDWIKSLVEEPEVGKIYEGTVISIKDFGAFINIMPGIDGMLHISQITDKRLNKVTEVLHEGDEIRVRIIAIDDKGRISLSMRNLD
;
A
#
# COMPACT_ATOMS: atom_id res chain seq x y z
N ARG A 1 50.41 -14.84 -19.74
CA ARG A 1 49.45 -15.35 -18.74
C ARG A 1 49.80 -14.77 -17.38
N SER A 2 48.98 -13.89 -16.89
CA SER A 2 49.12 -13.25 -15.59
C SER A 2 49.06 -14.29 -14.48
N THR A 3 50.17 -14.46 -13.79
CA THR A 3 50.30 -15.05 -12.46
C THR A 3 49.73 -14.05 -11.44
N LEU A 4 48.46 -13.76 -11.54
CA LEU A 4 47.72 -13.01 -10.53
C LEU A 4 47.22 -14.01 -9.47
N PHE A 5 47.79 -13.86 -8.28
CA PHE A 5 47.47 -14.45 -6.99
C PHE A 5 48.02 -15.86 -6.71
N PRO A 6 49.13 -15.96 -5.97
CA PRO A 6 49.60 -17.20 -5.35
C PRO A 6 48.60 -17.71 -4.26
N TYR A 7 47.61 -16.90 -3.86
CA TYR A 7 46.61 -17.27 -2.87
C TYR A 7 45.58 -18.31 -3.37
N THR A 8 45.35 -18.43 -4.67
CA THR A 8 44.38 -19.39 -5.21
C THR A 8 44.82 -20.87 -5.11
N THR A 9 46.10 -21.15 -4.86
CA THR A 9 46.60 -22.51 -4.73
C THR A 9 46.52 -23.04 -3.29
N LEU A 10 46.57 -22.17 -2.31
CA LEU A 10 46.39 -22.51 -0.87
C LEU A 10 44.96 -22.89 -0.52
N PHE A 11 43.97 -22.35 -1.26
CA PHE A 11 42.55 -22.60 -1.01
C PHE A 11 41.92 -23.69 -1.90
N ARG A 12 42.72 -24.44 -2.64
CA ARG A 12 42.28 -25.64 -3.40
C ARG A 12 42.45 -26.95 -2.63
N SER A 13 42.49 -26.89 -1.28
CA SER A 13 42.53 -28.12 -0.50
C SER A 13 41.14 -28.80 -0.51
N THR A 14 41.13 -30.10 -0.52
CA THR A 14 39.95 -30.96 -0.37
C THR A 14 39.20 -30.74 0.96
N ASN A 15 39.77 -29.95 1.88
CA ASN A 15 39.25 -29.67 3.22
C ASN A 15 38.84 -28.19 3.39
N ARG A 16 38.58 -27.45 2.31
CA ARG A 16 38.22 -26.03 2.40
C ARG A 16 37.00 -25.80 3.32
N ASP A 17 35.98 -26.59 3.18
CA ASP A 17 34.73 -26.47 3.97
C ASP A 17 35.01 -26.70 5.47
N VAL A 18 35.98 -27.56 5.81
CA VAL A 18 36.38 -27.80 7.22
C VAL A 18 37.13 -26.60 7.79
N TYR A 19 38.00 -25.95 7.00
CA TYR A 19 38.67 -24.74 7.43
C TYR A 19 37.76 -23.54 7.57
N ASP A 20 36.85 -23.39 6.63
CA ASP A 20 35.82 -22.32 6.67
C ASP A 20 34.94 -22.50 7.92
N GLN A 21 34.43 -23.70 8.19
CA GLN A 21 33.67 -24.01 9.41
C GLN A 21 34.46 -23.78 10.72
N ALA A 22 35.76 -24.20 10.75
CA ALA A 22 36.59 -23.99 11.92
C ALA A 22 36.85 -22.49 12.17
N PHE A 23 37.03 -21.71 11.10
CA PHE A 23 37.21 -20.27 11.19
C PHE A 23 35.92 -19.60 11.71
N GLU A 24 34.76 -19.95 11.16
CA GLU A 24 33.47 -19.42 11.63
C GLU A 24 33.23 -19.73 13.12
N LEU A 25 33.54 -20.96 13.55
CA LEU A 25 33.40 -21.35 14.96
C LEU A 25 34.34 -20.52 15.87
N ALA A 26 35.57 -20.26 15.43
CA ALA A 26 36.53 -19.44 16.17
C ALA A 26 36.08 -17.97 16.26
N VAL A 27 35.57 -17.40 15.16
CA VAL A 27 34.97 -16.05 15.17
C VAL A 27 33.78 -15.96 16.10
N ASN A 28 32.86 -16.91 16.02
CA ASN A 28 31.67 -16.93 16.88
C ASN A 28 32.04 -17.07 18.36
N ALA A 29 33.05 -17.90 18.67
CA ALA A 29 33.55 -18.05 20.04
C ALA A 29 34.17 -16.74 20.57
N GLU A 30 34.94 -16.03 19.76
CA GLU A 30 35.56 -14.76 20.15
C GLU A 30 34.53 -13.63 20.30
N VAL A 31 33.54 -13.53 19.39
CA VAL A 31 32.43 -12.58 19.54
C VAL A 31 31.67 -12.82 20.84
N ARG A 32 31.37 -14.09 21.14
CA ARG A 32 30.68 -14.46 22.38
C ARG A 32 31.52 -14.13 23.61
N ARG A 33 32.82 -14.49 23.60
CA ARG A 33 33.75 -14.19 24.69
C ARG A 33 33.81 -12.68 24.97
N GLY A 34 34.02 -11.86 23.93
CA GLY A 34 34.07 -10.40 24.05
C GLY A 34 32.83 -9.80 24.70
N ILE A 35 31.64 -10.31 24.34
CA ILE A 35 30.36 -9.82 24.90
C ILE A 35 30.16 -10.31 26.36
N VAL A 36 30.44 -11.58 26.62
CA VAL A 36 30.16 -12.21 27.93
C VAL A 36 31.21 -11.83 28.96
N GLU A 37 32.51 -11.90 28.61
CA GLU A 37 33.62 -11.69 29.56
C GLU A 37 34.05 -10.21 29.62
N ASP A 38 34.19 -9.55 28.47
CA ASP A 38 34.70 -8.18 28.39
C ASP A 38 33.58 -7.12 28.36
N GLY A 39 32.32 -7.51 28.11
CA GLY A 39 31.20 -6.58 27.92
C GLY A 39 31.31 -5.70 26.67
N VAL A 40 32.10 -6.13 25.68
CA VAL A 40 32.42 -5.35 24.46
C VAL A 40 31.88 -6.05 23.22
N ARG A 41 31.10 -5.32 22.44
CA ARG A 41 30.58 -5.79 21.15
C ARG A 41 31.64 -5.64 20.05
N PRO A 42 31.54 -6.39 18.92
CA PRO A 42 32.53 -6.35 17.85
C PRO A 42 32.79 -4.96 17.25
N ASP A 43 31.80 -4.06 17.31
CA ASP A 43 31.91 -2.68 16.82
C ASP A 43 32.14 -1.64 17.94
N GLY A 44 32.38 -2.11 19.16
CA GLY A 44 32.67 -1.26 20.32
C GLY A 44 31.46 -0.62 21.00
N ARG A 45 30.22 -0.90 20.54
CA ARG A 45 28.99 -0.39 21.20
C ARG A 45 28.74 -1.05 22.55
N LYS A 46 27.96 -0.37 23.38
CA LYS A 46 27.35 -0.95 24.57
C LYS A 46 26.25 -1.94 24.19
N LEU A 47 25.84 -2.80 25.14
CA LEU A 47 24.85 -3.84 24.89
C LEU A 47 23.48 -3.27 24.49
N ASP A 48 23.09 -2.10 24.99
CA ASP A 48 21.82 -1.42 24.77
C ASP A 48 21.86 -0.34 23.67
N GLU A 49 22.98 -0.18 22.98
CA GLU A 49 23.21 0.90 22.02
C GLU A 49 22.78 0.50 20.60
N VAL A 50 22.07 1.43 19.93
CA VAL A 50 21.70 1.34 18.52
C VAL A 50 22.79 1.96 17.65
N ARG A 51 23.09 1.36 16.49
CA ARG A 51 24.03 1.89 15.50
C ARG A 51 23.62 3.30 15.04
N PRO A 52 24.56 4.10 14.51
CA PRO A 52 24.25 5.42 13.96
C PRO A 52 23.14 5.36 12.90
N LEU A 53 22.21 6.30 12.97
CA LEU A 53 21.04 6.38 12.10
C LEU A 53 21.18 7.54 11.12
N SER A 54 20.74 7.32 9.88
CA SER A 54 20.56 8.36 8.86
C SER A 54 19.34 8.01 8.00
N SER A 55 18.54 9.04 7.65
CA SER A 55 17.34 8.80 6.85
C SER A 55 17.01 9.98 5.96
N GLN A 56 16.38 9.70 4.83
CA GLN A 56 15.90 10.69 3.88
C GLN A 56 14.55 10.23 3.31
N VAL A 57 13.70 11.20 2.92
CA VAL A 57 12.44 10.96 2.22
C VAL A 57 12.37 11.77 0.93
N GLY A 58 11.49 11.37 -0.01
CA GLY A 58 11.34 12.08 -1.27
C GLY A 58 12.53 11.95 -2.21
N ILE A 59 13.29 10.86 -2.13
CA ILE A 59 14.55 10.66 -2.87
C ILE A 59 14.31 10.48 -4.37
N LEU A 60 13.24 9.74 -4.71
CA LEU A 60 12.91 9.43 -6.10
C LEU A 60 11.81 10.37 -6.59
N PRO A 61 12.07 11.19 -7.63
CA PRO A 61 11.19 12.32 -7.97
C PRO A 61 9.87 11.93 -8.65
N ARG A 62 9.75 10.72 -9.20
CA ARG A 62 8.58 10.30 -9.99
C ARG A 62 7.71 9.24 -9.35
N VAL A 63 8.09 8.74 -8.20
CA VAL A 63 7.30 7.79 -7.42
C VAL A 63 6.28 8.51 -6.54
N HIS A 64 5.39 7.77 -5.90
CA HIS A 64 4.35 8.37 -5.07
C HIS A 64 4.84 8.70 -3.66
N GLY A 65 5.81 7.94 -3.14
CA GLY A 65 6.59 8.20 -1.94
C GLY A 65 7.85 7.36 -1.94
N SER A 66 8.89 7.84 -1.28
CA SER A 66 10.16 7.10 -1.16
C SER A 66 10.94 7.50 0.07
N SER A 67 11.71 6.56 0.59
CA SER A 67 12.63 6.81 1.71
C SER A 67 13.88 5.95 1.63
N LEU A 68 14.96 6.44 2.16
CA LEU A 68 16.16 5.68 2.47
C LEU A 68 16.37 5.69 3.97
N PHE A 69 16.48 4.52 4.56
CA PHE A 69 16.83 4.34 5.96
C PHE A 69 18.17 3.63 6.06
N THR A 70 19.07 4.20 6.84
CA THR A 70 20.41 3.67 7.09
C THR A 70 20.62 3.49 8.57
N ARG A 71 21.13 2.31 8.98
CA ARG A 71 21.52 1.99 10.34
C ARG A 71 22.89 1.29 10.32
N GLY A 72 23.93 2.02 10.73
CA GLY A 72 25.30 1.63 10.46
C GLY A 72 25.51 1.48 8.95
N VAL A 73 25.88 0.27 8.50
CA VAL A 73 26.03 -0.03 7.06
C VAL A 73 24.79 -0.65 6.43
N THR A 74 23.76 -1.01 7.22
CA THR A 74 22.52 -1.57 6.69
C THR A 74 21.66 -0.46 6.09
N GLN A 75 21.33 -0.59 4.80
CA GLN A 75 20.51 0.39 4.06
C GLN A 75 19.30 -0.25 3.41
N ALA A 76 18.14 0.39 3.56
CA ALA A 76 16.88 0.00 2.95
C ALA A 76 16.26 1.20 2.21
N LEU A 77 16.13 1.10 0.90
CA LEU A 77 15.36 2.02 0.06
C LEU A 77 13.93 1.49 -0.06
N ASN A 78 12.94 2.31 0.26
CA ASN A 78 11.54 1.93 0.07
C ASN A 78 10.83 2.86 -0.92
N ILE A 79 9.95 2.27 -1.72
CA ILE A 79 9.20 2.93 -2.78
C ILE A 79 7.73 2.59 -2.64
N ILE A 80 6.89 3.62 -2.57
CA ILE A 80 5.43 3.47 -2.52
C ILE A 80 4.82 3.80 -3.87
N THR A 81 3.92 2.91 -4.31
CA THR A 81 3.01 3.11 -5.44
C THR A 81 1.58 3.03 -4.93
N LEU A 82 0.79 4.06 -5.23
CA LEU A 82 -0.65 4.11 -4.97
C LEU A 82 -1.39 3.80 -6.28
N ALA A 83 -2.42 2.98 -6.20
CA ALA A 83 -3.23 2.60 -7.35
C ALA A 83 -4.71 2.53 -6.95
N PRO A 84 -5.65 2.54 -7.90
CA PRO A 84 -7.07 2.26 -7.66
C PRO A 84 -7.28 0.89 -7.00
N LEU A 85 -8.46 0.70 -6.39
CA LEU A 85 -8.81 -0.53 -5.68
C LEU A 85 -8.86 -1.76 -6.59
N SER A 86 -9.12 -1.58 -7.90
CA SER A 86 -9.09 -2.63 -8.93
C SER A 86 -7.73 -3.34 -9.06
N TYR A 87 -6.64 -2.68 -8.61
CA TYR A 87 -5.28 -3.27 -8.57
C TYR A 87 -4.99 -4.07 -7.30
N ALA A 88 -5.99 -4.29 -6.44
CA ALA A 88 -5.81 -5.13 -5.26
C ALA A 88 -5.35 -6.54 -5.67
N GLN A 89 -4.48 -7.11 -4.87
CA GLN A 89 -4.06 -8.50 -5.07
C GLN A 89 -5.21 -9.42 -4.70
N GLU A 90 -5.65 -10.25 -5.63
CA GLU A 90 -6.57 -11.34 -5.33
C GLU A 90 -5.83 -12.45 -4.57
N VAL A 91 -6.43 -12.88 -3.48
CA VAL A 91 -5.90 -13.95 -2.63
C VAL A 91 -6.90 -15.09 -2.62
N ASP A 92 -6.50 -16.18 -3.24
CA ASP A 92 -7.28 -17.42 -3.25
C ASP A 92 -6.48 -18.49 -2.52
N THR A 93 -6.95 -18.91 -1.36
CA THR A 93 -6.35 -19.94 -0.54
C THR A 93 -7.38 -21.02 -0.22
N MET A 94 -6.93 -22.13 0.38
CA MET A 94 -7.86 -23.19 0.84
C MET A 94 -8.85 -22.70 1.91
N GLU A 95 -8.53 -21.61 2.59
CA GLU A 95 -9.34 -21.06 3.69
C GLU A 95 -10.13 -19.81 3.26
N THR A 96 -9.69 -19.11 2.22
CA THR A 96 -10.26 -17.83 1.79
C THR A 96 -10.41 -17.81 0.28
N THR A 97 -11.63 -17.75 -0.21
CA THR A 97 -11.95 -17.59 -1.64
C THR A 97 -12.36 -16.14 -1.91
N GLY A 98 -11.77 -15.51 -2.93
CA GLY A 98 -12.11 -14.14 -3.35
C GLY A 98 -11.65 -13.05 -2.39
N GLY A 99 -10.65 -13.30 -1.55
CA GLY A 99 -10.04 -12.29 -0.69
C GLY A 99 -9.26 -11.26 -1.50
N LYS A 100 -9.29 -9.99 -1.08
CA LYS A 100 -8.50 -8.90 -1.69
C LYS A 100 -7.51 -8.32 -0.67
N ARG A 101 -6.27 -8.09 -1.11
CA ARG A 101 -5.23 -7.43 -0.33
C ARG A 101 -4.94 -6.08 -0.96
N TYR A 102 -5.16 -5.03 -0.19
CA TYR A 102 -4.96 -3.63 -0.61
C TYR A 102 -3.62 -3.05 -0.15
N TYR A 103 -2.91 -3.72 0.74
CA TYR A 103 -1.53 -3.44 1.09
C TYR A 103 -0.65 -4.62 0.74
N ILE A 104 0.34 -4.37 -0.12
CA ILE A 104 1.25 -5.37 -0.66
C ILE A 104 2.67 -4.91 -0.38
N HIS A 105 3.44 -5.72 0.33
CA HIS A 105 4.83 -5.41 0.63
C HIS A 105 5.79 -6.40 -0.05
N HIS A 106 6.62 -5.89 -0.95
CA HIS A 106 7.67 -6.65 -1.60
C HIS A 106 9.02 -6.29 -0.98
N TYR A 107 9.89 -7.29 -0.86
CA TYR A 107 11.22 -7.16 -0.27
C TYR A 107 12.24 -7.85 -1.15
N ASN A 108 13.30 -7.14 -1.51
CA ASN A 108 14.37 -7.62 -2.35
C ASN A 108 15.72 -7.40 -1.63
N ALA A 109 16.51 -8.50 -1.51
CA ALA A 109 17.85 -8.48 -0.95
C ALA A 109 18.82 -9.27 -1.84
N PRO A 110 19.21 -8.72 -3.00
CA PRO A 110 20.13 -9.38 -3.93
C PRO A 110 21.52 -9.61 -3.29
N SER A 111 22.27 -10.56 -3.82
CA SER A 111 23.58 -10.98 -3.28
C SER A 111 24.60 -9.84 -3.19
N TYR A 112 24.50 -8.81 -4.03
CA TYR A 112 25.38 -7.63 -3.93
C TYR A 112 25.28 -6.92 -2.58
N THR A 113 24.20 -7.10 -1.84
CA THR A 113 23.98 -6.46 -0.53
C THR A 113 24.97 -6.93 0.54
N VAL A 114 25.56 -8.12 0.36
CA VAL A 114 26.65 -8.67 1.16
C VAL A 114 27.99 -8.65 0.41
N GLY A 115 28.05 -7.98 -0.76
CA GLY A 115 29.28 -7.90 -1.57
C GLY A 115 29.59 -9.17 -2.36
N GLU A 116 28.64 -10.07 -2.55
CA GLU A 116 28.84 -11.35 -3.24
C GLU A 116 28.19 -11.35 -4.64
N PRO A 117 28.80 -12.06 -5.61
CA PRO A 117 28.13 -12.35 -6.87
C PRO A 117 27.04 -13.39 -6.65
N GLY A 118 25.89 -13.21 -7.30
CA GLY A 118 24.79 -14.16 -7.19
C GLY A 118 23.80 -14.07 -8.35
N ARG A 119 22.94 -15.05 -8.45
CA ARG A 119 21.88 -15.06 -9.47
C ARG A 119 20.79 -14.07 -9.09
N ILE A 120 20.31 -13.33 -10.08
CA ILE A 120 19.07 -12.56 -9.97
C ILE A 120 17.93 -13.47 -10.34
N GLY A 121 16.94 -13.63 -9.47
CA GLY A 121 15.81 -14.56 -9.69
C GLY A 121 14.62 -14.20 -8.78
N SER A 122 13.69 -15.15 -8.66
CA SER A 122 12.56 -15.01 -7.74
C SER A 122 13.04 -14.92 -6.29
N PRO A 123 12.34 -14.16 -5.43
CA PRO A 123 12.65 -14.06 -4.01
C PRO A 123 12.69 -15.44 -3.34
N GLY A 124 13.72 -15.67 -2.52
CA GLY A 124 13.83 -16.87 -1.71
C GLY A 124 12.91 -16.82 -0.47
N ARG A 125 12.92 -17.90 0.33
CA ARG A 125 12.11 -17.97 1.56
C ARG A 125 12.45 -16.88 2.57
N ARG A 126 13.74 -16.49 2.65
CA ARG A 126 14.21 -15.44 3.55
C ARG A 126 13.63 -14.08 3.16
N GLU A 127 13.67 -13.73 1.88
CA GLU A 127 13.10 -12.48 1.36
C GLU A 127 11.60 -12.40 1.58
N ILE A 128 10.89 -13.51 1.32
CA ILE A 128 9.44 -13.61 1.56
C ILE A 128 9.12 -13.40 3.04
N GLY A 129 9.84 -14.07 3.94
CA GLY A 129 9.65 -13.94 5.40
C GLY A 129 9.94 -12.54 5.92
N HIS A 130 11.03 -11.89 5.43
CA HIS A 130 11.37 -10.52 5.82
C HIS A 130 10.33 -9.50 5.31
N GLY A 131 9.85 -9.66 4.07
CA GLY A 131 8.79 -8.84 3.51
C GLY A 131 7.49 -8.98 4.29
N TYR A 132 7.11 -10.21 4.64
CA TYR A 132 5.91 -10.49 5.40
C TYR A 132 5.96 -9.92 6.83
N LEU A 133 7.12 -9.95 7.50
CA LEU A 133 7.28 -9.33 8.81
C LEU A 133 7.09 -7.80 8.73
N ALA A 134 7.72 -7.14 7.76
CA ALA A 134 7.57 -5.71 7.54
C ALA A 134 6.12 -5.33 7.18
N GLU A 135 5.44 -6.15 6.39
CA GLU A 135 4.01 -5.99 6.07
C GLU A 135 3.16 -6.05 7.33
N ARG A 136 3.29 -7.12 8.12
CA ARG A 136 2.53 -7.29 9.36
C ARG A 136 2.79 -6.19 10.37
N ALA A 137 4.00 -5.65 10.41
CA ALA A 137 4.36 -4.55 11.29
C ALA A 137 3.55 -3.28 11.01
N LEU A 138 3.16 -3.06 9.75
CA LEU A 138 2.51 -1.83 9.29
C LEU A 138 0.98 -1.94 9.16
N ILE A 139 0.43 -3.12 8.90
CA ILE A 139 -1.02 -3.34 8.75
C ILE A 139 -1.83 -2.69 9.90
N PRO A 140 -1.48 -2.81 11.18
CA PRO A 140 -2.30 -2.26 12.28
C PRO A 140 -2.41 -0.73 12.27
N VAL A 141 -1.51 -0.04 11.59
CA VAL A 141 -1.48 1.42 11.53
C VAL A 141 -1.98 2.01 10.22
N LEU A 142 -2.27 1.17 9.22
CA LEU A 142 -2.81 1.63 7.96
C LEU A 142 -4.25 2.19 8.13
N PRO A 143 -4.66 3.16 7.30
CA PRO A 143 -6.05 3.59 7.23
C PRO A 143 -6.94 2.47 6.68
N THR A 144 -8.24 2.58 6.92
CA THR A 144 -9.23 1.72 6.27
C THR A 144 -9.41 2.13 4.79
N ILE A 145 -10.05 1.27 3.99
CA ILE A 145 -10.32 1.56 2.56
C ILE A 145 -11.27 2.74 2.41
N GLU A 146 -12.20 2.92 3.35
CA GLU A 146 -13.13 4.05 3.38
C GLU A 146 -12.39 5.37 3.61
N GLU A 147 -11.38 5.37 4.49
CA GLU A 147 -10.54 6.54 4.81
C GLU A 147 -9.53 6.86 3.69
N PHE A 148 -8.98 5.81 3.07
CA PHE A 148 -7.93 5.95 2.03
C PHE A 148 -8.11 4.89 0.95
N PRO A 149 -8.94 5.15 -0.08
CA PRO A 149 -9.39 4.19 -1.08
C PRO A 149 -8.34 3.86 -2.15
N TYR A 150 -7.17 3.40 -1.71
CA TYR A 150 -6.06 3.02 -2.58
C TYR A 150 -5.57 1.61 -2.28
N THR A 151 -5.17 0.93 -3.33
CA THR A 151 -4.23 -0.19 -3.22
C THR A 151 -2.83 0.38 -3.08
N ILE A 152 -2.12 -0.04 -2.05
CA ILE A 152 -0.79 0.45 -1.70
C ILE A 152 0.22 -0.66 -1.97
N ARG A 153 1.16 -0.44 -2.88
CA ARG A 153 2.30 -1.32 -3.09
C ARG A 153 3.54 -0.68 -2.50
N SER A 154 4.14 -1.34 -1.52
CA SER A 154 5.43 -0.99 -0.92
C SER A 154 6.51 -1.94 -1.45
N VAL A 155 7.59 -1.41 -1.96
CA VAL A 155 8.74 -2.21 -2.41
C VAL A 155 9.97 -1.76 -1.65
N THR A 156 10.56 -2.67 -0.89
CA THR A 156 11.84 -2.43 -0.21
C THR A 156 12.97 -3.07 -0.99
N GLU A 157 13.94 -2.26 -1.36
CA GLU A 157 15.22 -2.68 -1.94
C GLU A 157 16.30 -2.55 -0.86
N ILE A 158 16.90 -3.66 -0.46
CA ILE A 158 18.06 -3.62 0.43
C ILE A 158 19.28 -3.26 -0.41
N MET A 159 19.97 -2.21 -0.01
CA MET A 159 21.15 -1.70 -0.72
C MET A 159 22.44 -2.22 -0.13
N SER A 160 22.48 -2.45 1.17
CA SER A 160 23.59 -3.02 1.92
C SER A 160 23.05 -3.64 3.21
N GLN A 161 23.70 -4.69 3.71
CA GLN A 161 23.25 -5.36 4.93
C GLN A 161 24.41 -5.77 5.86
N ASN A 162 24.13 -5.65 7.15
CA ASN A 162 24.88 -6.21 8.26
C ASN A 162 23.94 -6.34 9.46
N GLY A 163 23.06 -7.31 9.39
CA GLY A 163 22.06 -7.62 10.43
C GLY A 163 20.78 -6.80 10.36
N SER A 164 19.68 -7.49 10.59
CA SER A 164 18.31 -6.99 10.75
C SER A 164 17.79 -6.07 9.63
N THR A 165 17.89 -6.53 8.40
CA THR A 165 17.36 -5.83 7.23
C THR A 165 15.83 -5.72 7.24
N SER A 166 15.10 -6.68 7.84
CA SER A 166 13.64 -6.61 7.99
C SER A 166 13.20 -5.43 8.86
N MET A 167 13.98 -5.09 9.89
CA MET A 167 13.69 -3.92 10.73
C MET A 167 14.03 -2.62 10.01
N ALA A 168 15.08 -2.60 9.19
CA ALA A 168 15.37 -1.48 8.30
C ALA A 168 14.26 -1.31 7.24
N ALA A 169 13.75 -2.41 6.68
CA ALA A 169 12.60 -2.42 5.77
C ALA A 169 11.35 -1.83 6.43
N THR A 170 11.04 -2.22 7.66
CA THR A 170 9.90 -1.67 8.42
C THR A 170 10.03 -0.15 8.61
N CYS A 171 11.21 0.33 9.04
CA CYS A 171 11.46 1.74 9.25
C CYS A 171 11.38 2.55 7.94
N SER A 172 12.02 2.08 6.86
CA SER A 172 11.96 2.74 5.57
C SER A 172 10.54 2.75 5.01
N SER A 173 9.80 1.64 5.07
CA SER A 173 8.41 1.57 4.60
C SER A 173 7.49 2.52 5.36
N CYS A 174 7.66 2.63 6.67
CA CYS A 174 6.90 3.60 7.48
C CYS A 174 7.12 5.03 6.99
N MET A 175 8.37 5.45 6.78
CA MET A 175 8.68 6.79 6.27
C MET A 175 8.18 7.00 4.84
N ALA A 176 8.32 6.01 3.97
CA ALA A 176 7.85 6.10 2.59
C ALA A 176 6.32 6.19 2.47
N LEU A 177 5.56 5.49 3.34
CA LEU A 177 4.12 5.64 3.47
C LEU A 177 3.73 7.06 3.89
N MET A 178 4.44 7.62 4.87
CA MET A 178 4.22 9.01 5.31
C MET A 178 4.59 10.02 4.20
N ASP A 179 5.66 9.77 3.45
CA ASP A 179 6.08 10.58 2.29
C ASP A 179 5.07 10.52 1.14
N ALA A 180 4.42 9.36 0.95
CA ALA A 180 3.33 9.19 -0.01
C ALA A 180 2.01 9.87 0.39
N GLY A 181 1.90 10.37 1.62
CA GLY A 181 0.67 10.95 2.13
C GLY A 181 -0.36 9.93 2.63
N VAL A 182 0.04 8.66 2.84
CA VAL A 182 -0.83 7.65 3.46
C VAL A 182 -1.07 8.02 4.91
N PRO A 183 -2.32 8.23 5.37
CA PRO A 183 -2.63 8.70 6.70
C PRO A 183 -2.53 7.58 7.74
N ILE A 184 -1.30 7.07 7.97
CA ILE A 184 -1.07 6.05 8.99
C ILE A 184 -1.38 6.60 10.38
N LYS A 185 -1.97 5.75 11.24
CA LYS A 185 -2.43 6.14 12.59
C LYS A 185 -1.29 6.59 13.50
N ASN A 186 -0.15 5.90 13.44
CA ASN A 186 1.07 6.22 14.18
C ASN A 186 2.30 5.71 13.41
N PRO A 187 3.45 6.38 13.51
CA PRO A 187 4.69 5.86 12.97
C PRO A 187 5.12 4.57 13.66
N VAL A 188 5.76 3.68 12.91
CA VAL A 188 6.27 2.39 13.35
C VAL A 188 7.78 2.34 13.19
N SER A 189 8.47 1.83 14.20
CA SER A 189 9.88 1.47 14.13
C SER A 189 10.07 0.00 14.48
N GLY A 190 11.24 -0.54 14.17
CA GLY A 190 11.60 -1.92 14.49
C GLY A 190 13.07 -2.03 14.93
N VAL A 191 13.33 -2.95 15.84
CA VAL A 191 14.67 -3.28 16.31
C VAL A 191 14.82 -4.80 16.46
N ALA A 192 16.01 -5.34 16.19
CA ALA A 192 16.36 -6.72 16.50
C ALA A 192 17.15 -6.76 17.80
N MET A 193 16.73 -7.66 18.67
CA MET A 193 17.36 -7.95 19.96
C MET A 193 18.11 -9.26 19.85
N GLY A 194 19.36 -9.29 20.30
CA GLY A 194 20.14 -10.50 20.48
C GLY A 194 20.14 -10.95 21.91
N LEU A 195 20.54 -12.20 22.10
CA LEU A 195 20.76 -12.78 23.42
C LEU A 195 22.03 -13.65 23.37
N MET A 196 22.88 -13.49 24.37
CA MET A 196 23.96 -14.42 24.67
C MET A 196 23.87 -14.83 26.13
N ILE A 197 23.93 -16.15 26.39
CA ILE A 197 23.78 -16.69 27.74
C ILE A 197 25.10 -17.34 28.13
N ASP A 198 25.65 -16.94 29.28
CA ASP A 198 26.88 -17.51 29.84
C ASP A 198 26.60 -18.82 30.53
N LEU A 199 26.20 -19.82 29.73
CA LEU A 199 25.94 -21.20 30.18
C LEU A 199 26.40 -22.20 29.12
N PRO A 200 26.78 -23.43 29.49
CA PRO A 200 27.01 -24.51 28.54
C PRO A 200 25.80 -24.76 27.65
N LYS A 201 26.01 -24.99 26.34
CA LYS A 201 24.96 -25.13 25.34
C LYS A 201 23.83 -26.13 25.64
N ASN A 202 24.09 -27.13 26.47
CA ASN A 202 23.12 -28.19 26.79
C ASN A 202 22.52 -28.03 28.20
N GLN A 203 22.79 -26.93 28.89
CA GLN A 203 22.23 -26.67 30.22
C GLN A 203 20.85 -26.05 30.06
N GLU A 204 19.91 -26.49 30.88
CA GLU A 204 18.59 -25.86 30.99
C GLU A 204 18.74 -24.46 31.59
N ILE A 205 18.10 -23.48 30.93
CA ILE A 205 18.12 -22.08 31.32
C ILE A 205 16.96 -21.85 32.28
N THR A 206 17.25 -21.31 33.47
CA THR A 206 16.25 -21.02 34.48
C THR A 206 16.12 -19.52 34.76
N ALA A 207 15.08 -19.12 35.48
CA ALA A 207 14.89 -17.73 35.92
C ALA A 207 16.05 -17.21 36.79
N GLN A 208 16.83 -18.09 37.42
CA GLN A 208 18.01 -17.74 38.24
C GLN A 208 19.21 -17.31 37.38
N ASP A 209 19.21 -17.63 36.09
CA ASP A 209 20.30 -17.32 35.17
C ASP A 209 20.13 -15.96 34.45
N ILE A 210 19.19 -15.12 34.91
CA ILE A 210 18.90 -13.82 34.30
C ILE A 210 20.14 -12.88 34.29
N ASP A 211 20.99 -12.98 35.29
CA ASP A 211 22.22 -12.19 35.40
C ASP A 211 23.32 -12.67 34.45
N LYS A 212 23.19 -13.89 33.92
CA LYS A 212 24.07 -14.47 32.89
C LYS A 212 23.54 -14.25 31.48
N ALA A 213 22.40 -13.57 31.35
CA ALA A 213 21.74 -13.28 30.08
C ALA A 213 22.08 -11.87 29.60
N TYR A 214 22.88 -11.77 28.55
CA TYR A 214 23.32 -10.54 27.90
C TYR A 214 22.39 -10.24 26.73
N VAL A 215 21.49 -9.28 26.91
CA VAL A 215 20.57 -8.83 25.87
C VAL A 215 21.21 -7.71 25.07
N LEU A 216 21.24 -7.87 23.75
CA LEU A 216 21.85 -6.92 22.78
C LEU A 216 20.75 -6.15 22.04
N THR A 217 20.86 -4.84 21.99
CA THR A 217 19.98 -4.01 21.14
C THR A 217 20.64 -3.80 19.78
N ASP A 218 19.84 -3.88 18.71
CA ASP A 218 20.28 -3.69 17.32
C ASP A 218 21.38 -4.68 16.92
N LEU A 219 20.98 -5.93 16.84
CA LEU A 219 21.80 -7.10 16.52
C LEU A 219 22.48 -6.98 15.13
N MET A 220 23.77 -7.30 15.06
CA MET A 220 24.54 -7.45 13.81
C MET A 220 24.65 -8.92 13.39
N ASP A 221 25.00 -9.17 12.14
CA ASP A 221 25.12 -10.53 11.58
C ASP A 221 26.09 -11.40 12.39
N ALA A 222 27.30 -10.89 12.75
CA ALA A 222 28.25 -11.64 13.57
C ALA A 222 27.74 -12.00 14.95
N GLU A 223 26.90 -11.13 15.53
CA GLU A 223 26.27 -11.36 16.83
C GLU A 223 25.08 -12.31 16.72
N ASP A 224 24.34 -12.29 15.62
CA ASP A 224 23.27 -13.25 15.34
C ASP A 224 23.86 -14.67 15.20
N PHE A 225 24.94 -14.84 14.41
CA PHE A 225 25.57 -16.15 14.25
C PHE A 225 26.12 -16.72 15.57
N ALA A 226 26.72 -15.87 16.41
CA ALA A 226 27.29 -16.25 17.70
C ALA A 226 26.24 -16.36 18.82
N GLY A 227 25.07 -15.74 18.66
CA GLY A 227 24.06 -15.57 19.68
C GLY A 227 23.10 -16.77 19.85
N ASP A 228 22.28 -16.71 20.89
CA ASP A 228 21.31 -17.74 21.31
C ASP A 228 19.88 -17.38 20.89
N MET A 229 19.62 -16.12 20.53
CA MET A 229 18.29 -15.63 20.08
C MET A 229 18.45 -14.44 19.15
N ASP A 230 17.64 -14.39 18.07
CA ASP A 230 17.30 -13.21 17.27
C ASP A 230 15.81 -12.88 17.49
N PHE A 231 15.53 -11.78 18.16
CA PHE A 231 14.19 -11.37 18.52
C PHE A 231 13.86 -10.00 17.93
N LYS A 232 13.04 -10.00 16.89
CA LYS A 232 12.63 -8.79 16.18
C LYS A 232 11.32 -8.25 16.76
N VAL A 233 11.33 -6.98 17.16
CA VAL A 233 10.19 -6.29 17.75
C VAL A 233 9.90 -5.04 16.97
N THR A 234 8.67 -4.92 16.46
CA THR A 234 8.17 -3.72 15.78
C THR A 234 7.04 -3.07 16.56
N GLY A 235 6.87 -1.78 16.41
CA GLY A 235 5.74 -1.12 17.06
C GLY A 235 5.77 0.39 16.98
N THR A 236 4.68 0.97 17.45
CA THR A 236 4.48 2.41 17.65
C THR A 236 4.91 2.82 19.07
N LYS A 237 4.76 4.09 19.39
CA LYS A 237 4.90 4.57 20.78
C LYS A 237 3.86 3.95 21.74
N ASN A 238 2.73 3.46 21.22
CA ASN A 238 1.61 2.97 22.02
C ASN A 238 1.67 1.45 22.28
N GLY A 239 2.42 0.70 21.48
CA GLY A 239 2.50 -0.76 21.60
C GLY A 239 3.20 -1.44 20.46
N VAL A 240 3.31 -2.76 20.59
CA VAL A 240 3.93 -3.66 19.62
C VAL A 240 2.94 -3.97 18.49
N THR A 241 3.43 -4.00 17.27
CA THR A 241 2.62 -4.31 16.07
C THR A 241 2.94 -5.68 15.47
N ALA A 242 4.20 -6.12 15.56
CA ALA A 242 4.59 -7.48 15.17
C ALA A 242 5.84 -7.94 15.94
N LEU A 243 5.97 -9.24 16.05
CA LEU A 243 7.09 -9.94 16.69
C LEU A 243 7.54 -11.09 15.79
N GLN A 244 8.86 -11.35 15.77
CA GLN A 244 9.43 -12.58 15.24
C GLN A 244 10.61 -12.98 16.13
N MET A 245 10.64 -14.22 16.57
CA MET A 245 11.73 -14.75 17.38
C MET A 245 12.27 -16.03 16.76
N ASP A 246 13.58 -16.11 16.70
CA ASP A 246 14.33 -17.31 16.39
C ASP A 246 15.24 -17.65 17.58
N MET A 247 15.12 -18.85 18.12
CA MET A 247 15.88 -19.32 19.29
C MET A 247 16.75 -20.50 18.89
N LYS A 248 18.01 -20.45 19.31
CA LYS A 248 18.97 -21.54 19.16
C LYS A 248 19.15 -22.36 20.44
N VAL A 249 18.30 -22.11 21.45
CA VAL A 249 18.23 -22.79 22.75
C VAL A 249 16.87 -23.46 22.95
N HIS A 250 16.77 -24.44 23.83
CA HIS A 250 15.56 -25.23 24.00
C HIS A 250 14.40 -24.52 24.71
N GLY A 251 14.61 -23.31 25.21
CA GLY A 251 13.59 -22.49 25.85
C GLY A 251 14.22 -21.31 26.56
N LEU A 252 13.40 -20.30 26.86
CA LEU A 252 13.82 -19.11 27.60
C LEU A 252 12.82 -18.83 28.72
N PRO A 253 13.30 -18.56 29.95
CA PRO A 253 12.47 -18.06 31.04
C PRO A 253 11.77 -16.74 30.67
N VAL A 254 10.57 -16.55 31.20
CA VAL A 254 9.76 -15.34 30.96
C VAL A 254 10.51 -14.08 31.40
N GLU A 255 11.30 -14.16 32.43
CA GLU A 255 12.09 -13.04 32.97
C GLU A 255 13.13 -12.52 31.98
N ILE A 256 13.78 -13.43 31.25
CA ILE A 256 14.73 -13.05 30.17
C ILE A 256 13.97 -12.42 28.99
N MET A 257 12.83 -12.98 28.64
CA MET A 257 11.96 -12.41 27.61
C MET A 257 11.45 -11.02 27.99
N GLU A 258 11.05 -10.83 29.24
CA GLU A 258 10.62 -9.53 29.76
C GLU A 258 11.75 -8.49 29.69
N LYS A 259 12.99 -8.88 30.06
CA LYS A 259 14.19 -8.05 29.91
C LYS A 259 14.39 -7.63 28.46
N ALA A 260 14.31 -8.57 27.50
CA ALA A 260 14.47 -8.30 26.09
C ALA A 260 13.37 -7.37 25.54
N ILE A 261 12.11 -7.58 25.92
CA ILE A 261 10.98 -6.74 25.51
C ILE A 261 11.14 -5.30 26.06
N LYS A 262 11.49 -5.14 27.34
CA LYS A 262 11.72 -3.82 27.94
C LYS A 262 12.86 -3.09 27.26
N GLN A 263 13.98 -3.75 26.99
CA GLN A 263 15.13 -3.17 26.30
C GLN A 263 14.79 -2.82 24.83
N SER A 264 14.01 -3.67 24.14
CA SER A 264 13.52 -3.40 22.78
C SER A 264 12.67 -2.15 22.71
N HIS A 265 11.88 -1.85 23.74
CA HIS A 265 11.09 -0.64 23.80
C HIS A 265 11.98 0.61 23.73
N ALA A 266 13.05 0.67 24.53
CA ALA A 266 14.00 1.79 24.51
C ALA A 266 14.66 1.95 23.12
N GLY A 267 15.15 0.84 22.53
CA GLY A 267 15.74 0.86 21.20
C GLY A 267 14.75 1.31 20.11
N ARG A 268 13.50 0.84 20.16
CA ARG A 268 12.45 1.28 19.22
C ARG A 268 12.11 2.75 19.38
N MET A 269 12.02 3.26 20.61
CA MET A 269 11.73 4.68 20.84
C MET A 269 12.86 5.58 20.32
N PHE A 270 14.11 5.19 20.52
CA PHE A 270 15.27 5.91 19.96
C PHE A 270 15.20 5.98 18.43
N ILE A 271 14.91 4.84 17.76
CA ILE A 271 14.76 4.81 16.30
C ILE A 271 13.53 5.64 15.86
N LEU A 272 12.42 5.53 16.56
CA LEU A 272 11.17 6.25 16.25
C LEU A 272 11.36 7.77 16.35
N GLU A 273 12.09 8.24 17.36
CA GLU A 273 12.44 9.66 17.52
C GLU A 273 13.23 10.13 16.28
N HIS A 274 14.25 9.37 15.86
CA HIS A 274 15.01 9.69 14.64
C HIS A 274 14.10 9.77 13.41
N LEU A 275 13.20 8.79 13.17
CA LEU A 275 12.27 8.82 12.03
C LEU A 275 11.40 10.07 12.04
N THR A 276 10.91 10.47 13.21
CA THR A 276 10.03 11.63 13.36
C THR A 276 10.75 12.97 13.22
N THR A 277 12.09 13.03 13.36
CA THR A 277 12.86 14.22 12.99
C THR A 277 12.90 14.43 11.47
N VAL A 278 12.90 13.35 10.69
CA VAL A 278 12.96 13.40 9.22
C VAL A 278 11.57 13.65 8.61
N ILE A 279 10.56 12.94 9.10
CA ILE A 279 9.16 13.14 8.70
C ILE A 279 8.24 12.99 9.92
N LYS A 280 7.67 14.11 10.36
CA LYS A 280 6.89 14.19 11.62
C LYS A 280 5.49 13.59 11.48
N SER A 281 4.87 13.73 10.31
CA SER A 281 3.52 13.29 10.00
C SER A 281 3.39 12.98 8.52
N PRO A 282 2.40 12.19 8.10
CA PRO A 282 2.11 11.99 6.68
C PRO A 282 1.94 13.33 5.94
N ARG A 283 2.40 13.40 4.69
CA ARG A 283 2.17 14.57 3.85
C ARG A 283 0.67 14.78 3.65
N LYS A 284 0.23 16.03 3.61
CA LYS A 284 -1.17 16.38 3.40
C LYS A 284 -1.63 16.14 1.96
N GLU A 285 -0.72 16.29 1.02
CA GLU A 285 -0.99 16.14 -0.40
C GLU A 285 -0.26 14.90 -0.93
N LEU A 286 -0.93 14.17 -1.80
CA LEU A 286 -0.32 13.07 -2.55
C LEU A 286 0.67 13.61 -3.58
N SER A 287 1.60 12.75 -4.01
CA SER A 287 2.45 13.05 -5.17
C SER A 287 1.59 13.46 -6.37
N LYS A 288 2.07 14.43 -7.14
CA LYS A 288 1.43 14.83 -8.41
C LYS A 288 1.33 13.69 -9.43
N TYR A 289 2.08 12.62 -9.23
CA TYR A 289 2.05 11.43 -10.08
C TYR A 289 1.10 10.36 -9.56
N ALA A 290 0.66 10.45 -8.30
CA ALA A 290 -0.33 9.54 -7.75
C ALA A 290 -1.69 9.76 -8.41
N PRO A 291 -2.47 8.71 -8.67
CA PRO A 291 -3.82 8.85 -9.18
C PRO A 291 -4.68 9.57 -8.13
N LYS A 292 -5.46 10.56 -8.58
CA LYS A 292 -6.55 11.13 -7.80
C LYS A 292 -7.77 10.26 -7.98
N ILE A 293 -8.56 10.10 -6.92
CA ILE A 293 -9.76 9.27 -6.92
C ILE A 293 -10.96 10.16 -6.61
N GLU A 294 -11.97 10.12 -7.49
CA GLU A 294 -13.30 10.68 -7.28
C GLU A 294 -14.30 9.54 -7.12
N LYS A 295 -15.25 9.71 -6.20
CA LYS A 295 -16.30 8.74 -5.91
C LYS A 295 -17.66 9.32 -6.33
N LEU A 296 -18.46 8.50 -6.99
CA LEU A 296 -19.82 8.82 -7.36
C LEU A 296 -20.72 7.64 -6.93
N MET A 297 -21.76 7.92 -6.14
CA MET A 297 -22.78 6.94 -5.85
C MET A 297 -23.86 7.01 -6.91
N ILE A 298 -24.17 5.88 -7.55
CA ILE A 298 -25.24 5.74 -8.54
C ILE A 298 -26.31 4.75 -8.02
N ASN A 299 -27.51 4.81 -8.57
CA ASN A 299 -28.52 3.80 -8.32
C ASN A 299 -28.00 2.43 -8.83
N PRO A 300 -28.01 1.36 -8.00
CA PRO A 300 -27.56 0.02 -8.42
C PRO A 300 -28.25 -0.49 -9.68
N GLU A 301 -29.52 -0.13 -9.92
CA GLU A 301 -30.24 -0.48 -11.14
C GLU A 301 -29.61 0.10 -12.43
N LYS A 302 -28.82 1.18 -12.31
CA LYS A 302 -28.13 1.86 -13.41
C LYS A 302 -26.74 1.32 -13.67
N ILE A 303 -26.22 0.42 -12.84
CA ILE A 303 -24.88 -0.20 -13.04
C ILE A 303 -24.77 -0.78 -14.44
N GLY A 304 -25.83 -1.49 -14.89
CA GLY A 304 -25.88 -2.07 -16.23
C GLY A 304 -25.72 -1.05 -17.37
N ALA A 305 -26.22 0.18 -17.21
CA ALA A 305 -26.08 1.24 -18.20
C ALA A 305 -24.64 1.75 -18.29
N VAL A 306 -23.93 1.82 -17.16
CA VAL A 306 -22.52 2.28 -17.13
C VAL A 306 -21.57 1.19 -17.59
N ILE A 307 -21.81 -0.07 -17.21
CA ILE A 307 -21.00 -1.21 -17.67
C ILE A 307 -21.21 -1.48 -19.16
N GLY A 308 -22.48 -1.46 -19.61
CA GLY A 308 -22.85 -1.81 -20.96
C GLY A 308 -22.80 -3.32 -21.22
N LYS A 309 -23.21 -3.74 -22.43
CA LYS A 309 -23.23 -5.15 -22.81
C LYS A 309 -21.79 -5.72 -22.88
N GLY A 310 -21.50 -6.68 -22.01
CA GLY A 310 -20.16 -7.30 -21.95
C GLY A 310 -19.03 -6.33 -21.56
N GLY A 311 -19.34 -5.21 -20.86
CA GLY A 311 -18.34 -4.23 -20.45
C GLY A 311 -18.00 -3.16 -21.52
N GLU A 312 -18.71 -3.14 -22.65
CA GLU A 312 -18.38 -2.25 -23.78
C GLU A 312 -18.39 -0.77 -23.40
N MET A 313 -19.39 -0.32 -22.62
CA MET A 313 -19.52 1.10 -22.28
C MET A 313 -18.42 1.55 -21.29
N ILE A 314 -18.17 0.81 -20.23
CA ILE A 314 -17.11 1.15 -19.27
C ILE A 314 -15.72 1.16 -19.92
N ASN A 315 -15.45 0.20 -20.81
CA ASN A 315 -14.20 0.15 -21.58
C ASN A 315 -14.06 1.35 -22.52
N ARG A 316 -15.18 1.77 -23.13
CA ARG A 316 -15.24 2.95 -24.00
C ARG A 316 -15.00 4.23 -23.21
N ILE A 317 -15.63 4.39 -22.05
CA ILE A 317 -15.40 5.55 -21.16
C ILE A 317 -13.92 5.62 -20.80
N THR A 318 -13.32 4.50 -20.37
CA THR A 318 -11.88 4.44 -20.03
C THR A 318 -10.99 4.78 -21.21
N ALA A 319 -11.27 4.25 -22.40
CA ALA A 319 -10.45 4.49 -23.60
C ALA A 319 -10.52 5.95 -24.07
N GLU A 320 -11.71 6.56 -24.10
CA GLU A 320 -11.91 7.91 -24.63
C GLU A 320 -11.52 9.01 -23.62
N THR A 321 -11.68 8.77 -22.32
CA THR A 321 -11.33 9.75 -21.28
C THR A 321 -9.89 9.59 -20.79
N GLY A 322 -9.35 8.36 -20.82
CA GLY A 322 -8.08 7.97 -20.24
C GLY A 322 -8.10 7.99 -18.70
N ALA A 323 -9.29 7.92 -18.08
CA ALA A 323 -9.47 7.70 -16.65
C ALA A 323 -9.89 6.24 -16.42
N GLU A 324 -9.39 5.64 -15.35
CA GLU A 324 -9.83 4.31 -14.92
C GLU A 324 -11.15 4.43 -14.17
N VAL A 325 -12.09 3.54 -14.48
CA VAL A 325 -13.42 3.51 -13.86
C VAL A 325 -13.65 2.12 -13.30
N ASP A 326 -14.04 2.05 -12.03
CA ASP A 326 -14.41 0.84 -11.33
C ASP A 326 -15.79 1.00 -10.67
N ILE A 327 -16.60 -0.07 -10.63
CA ILE A 327 -17.96 -0.03 -10.13
C ILE A 327 -18.18 -1.23 -9.21
N GLU A 328 -18.67 -0.95 -8.00
CA GLU A 328 -19.08 -1.98 -7.05
C GLU A 328 -20.57 -2.29 -7.18
N ASP A 329 -20.97 -3.47 -6.74
CA ASP A 329 -22.39 -3.89 -6.71
C ASP A 329 -23.27 -2.98 -5.85
N SER A 330 -22.67 -2.23 -4.92
CA SER A 330 -23.31 -1.20 -4.09
C SER A 330 -23.77 0.03 -4.89
N GLY A 331 -23.30 0.19 -6.14
CA GLY A 331 -23.47 1.41 -6.93
C GLY A 331 -22.37 2.45 -6.71
N LEU A 332 -21.32 2.13 -5.94
CA LEU A 332 -20.18 3.02 -5.79
C LEU A 332 -19.30 2.95 -7.05
N VAL A 333 -19.23 4.07 -7.75
CA VAL A 333 -18.33 4.27 -8.90
C VAL A 333 -17.09 5.00 -8.42
N THR A 334 -15.93 4.44 -8.73
CA THR A 334 -14.62 5.02 -8.45
C THR A 334 -13.95 5.41 -9.75
N ILE A 335 -13.55 6.67 -9.89
CA ILE A 335 -12.91 7.22 -11.09
C ILE A 335 -11.51 7.68 -10.70
N ALA A 336 -10.48 7.15 -11.36
CA ALA A 336 -9.10 7.41 -11.01
C ALA A 336 -8.26 7.89 -12.20
N SER A 337 -7.48 8.94 -11.99
CA SER A 337 -6.45 9.42 -12.94
C SER A 337 -5.48 10.38 -12.25
N SER A 338 -4.26 10.50 -12.76
CA SER A 338 -3.33 11.58 -12.36
C SER A 338 -3.75 12.96 -12.90
N ASP A 339 -4.68 13.01 -13.87
CA ASP A 339 -5.18 14.23 -14.53
C ASP A 339 -6.65 14.49 -14.16
N ALA A 340 -6.89 15.60 -13.45
CA ALA A 340 -8.22 16.01 -13.03
C ALA A 340 -9.19 16.26 -14.20
N THR A 341 -8.69 16.64 -15.38
CA THR A 341 -9.53 16.90 -16.56
C THR A 341 -10.10 15.59 -17.12
N LYS A 342 -9.33 14.51 -17.03
CA LYS A 342 -9.76 13.16 -17.41
C LYS A 342 -10.84 12.64 -16.46
N ILE A 343 -10.63 12.82 -15.15
CA ILE A 343 -11.62 12.46 -14.13
C ILE A 343 -12.95 13.18 -14.39
N LYS A 344 -12.87 14.50 -14.63
CA LYS A 344 -14.07 15.29 -14.88
C LYS A 344 -14.85 14.80 -16.12
N LYS A 345 -14.14 14.51 -17.22
CA LYS A 345 -14.77 13.98 -18.44
C LYS A 345 -15.47 12.64 -18.17
N ALA A 346 -14.83 11.72 -17.45
CA ALA A 346 -15.43 10.43 -17.12
C ALA A 346 -16.64 10.61 -16.18
N LEU A 347 -16.51 11.49 -15.18
CA LEU A 347 -17.59 11.80 -14.24
C LEU A 347 -18.81 12.37 -14.95
N ASP A 348 -18.61 13.36 -15.83
CA ASP A 348 -19.69 14.00 -16.58
C ASP A 348 -20.37 12.98 -17.52
N TRP A 349 -19.60 12.11 -18.16
CA TRP A 349 -20.13 11.04 -19.00
C TRP A 349 -20.96 10.03 -18.20
N ILE A 350 -20.43 9.53 -17.08
CA ILE A 350 -21.16 8.58 -16.22
C ILE A 350 -22.45 9.21 -15.68
N LYS A 351 -22.39 10.49 -15.25
CA LYS A 351 -23.58 11.22 -14.81
C LYS A 351 -24.63 11.28 -15.91
N SER A 352 -24.25 11.54 -17.15
CA SER A 352 -25.20 11.58 -18.27
C SER A 352 -25.89 10.23 -18.56
N LEU A 353 -25.23 9.11 -18.22
CA LEU A 353 -25.81 7.77 -18.38
C LEU A 353 -26.76 7.37 -17.26
N VAL A 354 -26.60 7.95 -16.06
CA VAL A 354 -27.37 7.58 -14.86
C VAL A 354 -28.36 8.65 -14.43
N GLU A 355 -28.30 9.85 -15.04
CA GLU A 355 -29.21 10.95 -14.73
C GLU A 355 -30.66 10.50 -14.98
N GLU A 356 -31.51 10.75 -14.01
CA GLU A 356 -32.94 10.46 -14.11
C GLU A 356 -33.71 11.75 -14.37
N PRO A 357 -34.80 11.67 -15.16
CA PRO A 357 -35.63 12.82 -15.42
C PRO A 357 -36.34 13.27 -14.15
N GLU A 358 -36.24 14.56 -13.82
CA GLU A 358 -36.80 15.15 -12.63
C GLU A 358 -38.03 16.01 -12.95
N VAL A 359 -39.11 15.81 -12.23
CA VAL A 359 -40.31 16.67 -12.36
C VAL A 359 -39.98 18.10 -11.96
N GLY A 360 -40.37 19.06 -12.79
CA GLY A 360 -40.09 20.50 -12.60
C GLY A 360 -38.80 21.00 -13.24
N LYS A 361 -37.87 20.13 -13.61
CA LYS A 361 -36.62 20.51 -14.28
C LYS A 361 -36.83 20.78 -15.77
N ILE A 362 -36.06 21.72 -16.31
CA ILE A 362 -36.10 22.09 -17.72
C ILE A 362 -34.96 21.37 -18.44
N TYR A 363 -35.30 20.79 -19.59
CA TYR A 363 -34.39 20.08 -20.47
C TYR A 363 -34.37 20.69 -21.86
N GLU A 364 -33.27 20.63 -22.56
CA GLU A 364 -33.17 20.84 -23.98
C GLU A 364 -33.41 19.48 -24.65
N GLY A 365 -34.38 19.40 -25.54
CA GLY A 365 -34.73 18.16 -26.19
C GLY A 365 -35.01 18.35 -27.68
N THR A 366 -34.91 17.26 -28.44
CA THR A 366 -35.11 17.23 -29.88
C THR A 366 -36.44 16.59 -30.22
N VAL A 367 -37.22 17.20 -31.10
CA VAL A 367 -38.50 16.65 -31.57
C VAL A 367 -38.26 15.43 -32.46
N ILE A 368 -38.65 14.23 -31.99
CA ILE A 368 -38.42 12.97 -32.72
C ILE A 368 -39.59 12.60 -33.64
N SER A 369 -40.83 12.85 -33.19
CA SER A 369 -42.01 12.56 -33.99
C SER A 369 -43.19 13.44 -33.58
N ILE A 370 -44.04 13.76 -34.56
CA ILE A 370 -45.21 14.58 -34.38
C ILE A 370 -46.46 13.73 -34.64
N LYS A 371 -47.48 13.88 -33.75
CA LYS A 371 -48.81 13.28 -33.85
C LYS A 371 -49.88 14.37 -33.73
N ASP A 372 -51.11 14.07 -34.06
CA ASP A 372 -52.24 15.03 -34.01
C ASP A 372 -52.46 15.61 -32.59
N PHE A 373 -52.14 14.82 -31.53
CA PHE A 373 -52.35 15.19 -30.14
C PHE A 373 -51.10 15.78 -29.45
N GLY A 374 -49.94 15.77 -30.08
CA GLY A 374 -48.69 16.27 -29.46
C GLY A 374 -47.44 15.84 -30.21
N ALA A 375 -46.28 16.06 -29.59
CA ALA A 375 -44.98 15.65 -30.08
C ALA A 375 -44.23 14.80 -29.06
N PHE A 376 -43.40 13.89 -29.56
CA PHE A 376 -42.45 13.16 -28.74
C PHE A 376 -41.10 13.84 -28.81
N ILE A 377 -40.51 14.12 -27.67
CA ILE A 377 -39.29 14.87 -27.50
C ILE A 377 -38.29 13.99 -26.82
N ASN A 378 -37.12 13.78 -27.43
CA ASN A 378 -36.00 13.16 -26.78
C ASN A 378 -35.33 14.19 -25.87
N ILE A 379 -35.42 14.00 -24.56
CA ILE A 379 -34.93 14.93 -23.55
C ILE A 379 -33.57 14.49 -22.97
N MET A 380 -33.27 13.19 -23.09
CA MET A 380 -32.00 12.59 -22.65
C MET A 380 -31.75 11.32 -23.48
N PRO A 381 -30.50 10.81 -23.57
CA PRO A 381 -30.20 9.59 -24.31
C PRO A 381 -31.11 8.42 -23.93
N GLY A 382 -31.96 8.00 -24.87
CA GLY A 382 -32.91 6.90 -24.67
C GLY A 382 -34.18 7.22 -23.84
N ILE A 383 -34.41 8.48 -23.50
CA ILE A 383 -35.56 8.93 -22.73
C ILE A 383 -36.38 9.95 -23.52
N ASP A 384 -37.62 9.56 -23.84
CA ASP A 384 -38.53 10.38 -24.59
C ASP A 384 -39.69 10.83 -23.70
N GLY A 385 -40.07 12.08 -23.85
CA GLY A 385 -41.26 12.63 -23.19
C GLY A 385 -42.33 13.06 -24.18
N MET A 386 -43.57 13.04 -23.76
CA MET A 386 -44.72 13.45 -24.54
C MET A 386 -45.08 14.91 -24.23
N LEU A 387 -44.99 15.77 -25.24
CA LEU A 387 -45.44 17.15 -25.20
C LEU A 387 -46.84 17.25 -25.85
N HIS A 388 -47.88 17.32 -25.01
CA HIS A 388 -49.24 17.44 -25.50
C HIS A 388 -49.46 18.78 -26.19
N ILE A 389 -50.32 18.84 -27.25
CA ILE A 389 -50.62 20.04 -28.04
C ILE A 389 -51.02 21.24 -27.14
N SER A 390 -51.72 20.98 -26.05
CA SER A 390 -52.15 22.03 -25.10
C SER A 390 -51.02 22.58 -24.24
N GLN A 391 -49.83 21.96 -24.23
CA GLN A 391 -48.68 22.34 -23.43
C GLN A 391 -47.57 23.03 -24.29
N ILE A 392 -47.80 23.21 -25.60
CA ILE A 392 -46.85 23.82 -26.49
C ILE A 392 -46.86 25.36 -26.35
N THR A 393 -48.04 25.95 -26.34
CA THR A 393 -48.21 27.41 -26.24
C THR A 393 -49.48 27.74 -25.44
N ASP A 394 -49.65 29.00 -25.00
CA ASP A 394 -50.82 29.48 -24.33
C ASP A 394 -52.02 29.73 -25.27
N LYS A 395 -51.74 29.81 -26.59
CA LYS A 395 -52.82 29.94 -27.58
C LYS A 395 -53.26 28.57 -28.06
N ARG A 396 -54.55 28.45 -28.38
CA ARG A 396 -55.11 27.20 -28.91
C ARG A 396 -54.56 26.93 -30.31
N LEU A 397 -53.87 25.81 -30.48
CA LEU A 397 -53.38 25.33 -31.75
C LEU A 397 -54.35 24.35 -32.38
N ASN A 398 -54.48 24.35 -33.69
CA ASN A 398 -55.26 23.36 -34.42
C ASN A 398 -54.39 22.15 -34.81
N LYS A 399 -53.14 22.40 -35.10
CA LYS A 399 -52.14 21.35 -35.41
C LYS A 399 -50.82 21.65 -34.77
N VAL A 400 -50.12 20.61 -34.33
CA VAL A 400 -48.77 20.69 -33.72
C VAL A 400 -47.77 21.25 -34.72
N THR A 401 -47.90 20.92 -35.97
CA THR A 401 -47.03 21.38 -37.10
C THR A 401 -47.11 22.88 -37.38
N GLU A 402 -48.01 23.63 -36.72
CA GLU A 402 -48.01 25.10 -36.80
C GLU A 402 -46.83 25.72 -36.01
N VAL A 403 -46.24 24.99 -35.10
CA VAL A 403 -45.20 25.50 -34.17
C VAL A 403 -43.94 24.63 -34.14
N LEU A 404 -44.06 23.31 -34.32
CA LEU A 404 -42.99 22.35 -34.16
C LEU A 404 -42.78 21.50 -35.41
N HIS A 405 -41.53 21.22 -35.74
CA HIS A 405 -41.10 20.29 -36.81
C HIS A 405 -40.21 19.20 -36.24
N GLU A 406 -40.19 18.04 -36.89
CA GLU A 406 -39.25 16.98 -36.53
C GLU A 406 -37.82 17.45 -36.71
N GLY A 407 -36.96 17.28 -35.72
CA GLY A 407 -35.61 17.76 -35.66
C GLY A 407 -35.39 19.09 -34.93
N ASP A 408 -36.48 19.79 -34.54
CA ASP A 408 -36.37 21.05 -33.81
C ASP A 408 -35.76 20.79 -32.40
N GLU A 409 -34.86 21.65 -31.99
CA GLU A 409 -34.31 21.70 -30.61
C GLU A 409 -35.16 22.69 -29.80
N ILE A 410 -35.78 22.20 -28.72
CA ILE A 410 -36.70 22.97 -27.90
C ILE A 410 -36.42 22.79 -26.41
N ARG A 411 -36.74 23.81 -25.63
CA ARG A 411 -36.71 23.70 -24.16
C ARG A 411 -38.05 23.24 -23.64
N VAL A 412 -38.03 22.21 -22.77
CA VAL A 412 -39.27 21.62 -22.20
C VAL A 412 -39.06 21.39 -20.71
N ARG A 413 -40.14 21.59 -19.93
CA ARG A 413 -40.15 21.24 -18.50
C ARG A 413 -40.89 19.93 -18.32
N ILE A 414 -40.37 19.05 -17.48
CA ILE A 414 -41.12 17.85 -17.04
C ILE A 414 -42.18 18.28 -16.05
N ILE A 415 -43.48 18.01 -16.38
CA ILE A 415 -44.58 18.34 -15.52
C ILE A 415 -45.10 17.16 -14.72
N ALA A 416 -44.91 15.94 -15.19
CA ALA A 416 -45.29 14.72 -14.47
C ALA A 416 -44.51 13.51 -15.05
N ILE A 417 -44.30 12.52 -14.20
CA ILE A 417 -43.85 11.17 -14.56
C ILE A 417 -44.86 10.21 -13.95
N ASP A 418 -45.48 9.36 -14.75
CA ASP A 418 -46.48 8.42 -14.24
C ASP A 418 -45.83 7.11 -13.71
N ASP A 419 -46.63 6.26 -13.06
CA ASP A 419 -46.17 4.98 -12.47
C ASP A 419 -45.59 3.99 -13.52
N LYS A 420 -45.79 4.27 -14.80
CA LYS A 420 -45.21 3.50 -15.93
C LYS A 420 -43.98 4.13 -16.52
N GLY A 421 -43.43 5.20 -15.88
CA GLY A 421 -42.28 5.94 -16.34
C GLY A 421 -42.53 6.85 -17.56
N ARG A 422 -43.78 7.11 -17.96
CA ARG A 422 -44.08 8.00 -19.07
C ARG A 422 -43.99 9.45 -18.62
N ILE A 423 -43.22 10.23 -19.37
CA ILE A 423 -42.85 11.62 -19.07
C ILE A 423 -43.81 12.57 -19.82
N SER A 424 -44.45 13.46 -19.09
CA SER A 424 -45.25 14.55 -19.64
C SER A 424 -44.49 15.86 -19.62
N LEU A 425 -44.46 16.54 -20.74
CA LEU A 425 -43.66 17.75 -20.98
C LEU A 425 -44.55 18.98 -21.16
N SER A 426 -43.98 20.16 -20.88
CA SER A 426 -44.60 21.47 -21.15
C SER A 426 -43.53 22.46 -21.64
N MET A 427 -43.88 23.28 -22.65
CA MET A 427 -43.16 24.47 -23.06
C MET A 427 -43.66 25.75 -22.39
N ARG A 428 -44.66 25.64 -21.51
CA ARG A 428 -45.25 26.82 -20.84
C ARG A 428 -44.43 27.16 -19.60
N ASN A 429 -44.35 28.46 -19.28
CA ASN A 429 -43.72 28.97 -18.06
C ASN A 429 -42.29 28.41 -17.88
N LEU A 430 -41.45 28.55 -18.87
CA LEU A 430 -40.04 28.09 -18.86
C LEU A 430 -39.05 29.10 -18.22
N ASP A 431 -39.58 30.22 -17.69
CA ASP A 431 -38.79 31.24 -16.99
C ASP A 431 -38.40 30.82 -15.58
#